data_57ba5fac4aa5e34d2132ee167cfbcf36
#
_entry.id   57ba5fac4aa5e34d2132ee167cfbcf36
#
_cell.length_a   1.000
_cell.length_b   1.000
_cell.length_c   1.000
_cell.angle_alpha   90.00
_cell.angle_beta   90.00
_cell.angle_gamma   90.00
#
_symmetry.space_group_name_H-M   'P 1'
#
loop_
_entity.id
_entity.type
_entity.pdbx_description
1 polymer ?
#
loop_
_entity_poly.entity_id
_entity_poly.type
_entity_poly.pdbx_seq_one_letter_code
_entity_poly.pdbx_strand_id
1 'polypeptide(L)'
;MDNKFNFSSKFRVANIFSLILFAASILFILFKGLNYGIDFKGGTLIELRANNTSAPEIRSALNNMSLGDVNVKKFGQEGDYLIKVEQKENNKNNIIPKIKQNLSDNLNTEINFRRVENVGPKVSSELLQSGIIAISLSLAAMLFYIWIRFEWQFSIGSIIALF
;
A
#
# COMPACT_ATOMS: atom_id res chain seq x y z
N MET A 1 15.09 -34.29 -35.14
CA MET A 1 15.95 -33.69 -34.09
C MET A 1 15.05 -33.31 -32.92
N ASP A 2 14.81 -34.29 -32.05
CA ASP A 2 13.98 -34.05 -30.86
C ASP A 2 14.82 -33.45 -29.75
N ASN A 3 14.80 -32.14 -29.67
CA ASN A 3 15.45 -31.41 -28.62
C ASN A 3 14.58 -31.54 -27.36
N LYS A 4 14.64 -32.71 -26.69
CA LYS A 4 13.94 -32.93 -25.41
C LYS A 4 14.63 -32.08 -24.34
N PHE A 5 14.08 -30.90 -24.09
CA PHE A 5 14.48 -30.08 -22.94
C PHE A 5 14.26 -30.89 -21.66
N ASN A 6 15.35 -31.26 -21.01
CA ASN A 6 15.30 -32.07 -19.80
C ASN A 6 15.04 -31.15 -18.58
N PHE A 7 13.76 -30.82 -18.36
CA PHE A 7 13.30 -29.90 -17.28
C PHE A 7 13.71 -30.41 -15.90
N SER A 8 13.74 -31.74 -15.69
CA SER A 8 14.04 -32.33 -14.39
C SER A 8 15.48 -32.10 -13.93
N SER A 9 16.44 -31.91 -14.84
CA SER A 9 17.85 -31.65 -14.47
C SER A 9 18.05 -30.26 -13.81
N LYS A 10 17.13 -29.34 -14.03
CA LYS A 10 17.19 -27.96 -13.49
C LYS A 10 16.34 -27.71 -12.25
N PHE A 11 15.61 -28.70 -11.73
CA PHE A 11 14.76 -28.52 -10.55
C PHE A 11 15.52 -28.03 -9.32
N ARG A 12 16.73 -28.55 -9.08
CA ARG A 12 17.54 -28.10 -7.94
C ARG A 12 17.89 -26.63 -8.03
N VAL A 13 18.29 -26.16 -9.21
CA VAL A 13 18.64 -24.76 -9.43
C VAL A 13 17.39 -23.87 -9.29
N ALA A 14 16.26 -24.29 -9.85
CA ALA A 14 15.00 -23.57 -9.74
C ALA A 14 14.53 -23.45 -8.28
N ASN A 15 14.62 -24.55 -7.51
CA ASN A 15 14.22 -24.55 -6.10
C ASN A 15 15.13 -23.66 -5.24
N ILE A 16 16.44 -23.68 -5.47
CA ILE A 16 17.39 -22.82 -4.76
C ILE A 16 17.10 -21.36 -5.10
N PHE A 17 16.88 -21.03 -6.36
CA PHE A 17 16.55 -19.68 -6.81
C PHE A 17 15.24 -19.18 -6.18
N SER A 18 14.20 -20.02 -6.17
CA SER A 18 12.91 -19.71 -5.53
C SER A 18 13.07 -19.48 -4.02
N LEU A 19 13.87 -20.32 -3.34
CA LEU A 19 14.13 -20.16 -1.91
C LEU A 19 14.87 -18.85 -1.60
N ILE A 20 15.85 -18.47 -2.44
CA ILE A 20 16.56 -17.20 -2.31
C ILE A 20 15.62 -16.01 -2.50
N LEU A 21 14.74 -16.05 -3.52
CA LEU A 21 13.75 -15.00 -3.74
C LEU A 21 12.78 -14.88 -2.58
N PHE A 22 12.31 -16.00 -2.04
CA PHE A 22 11.42 -16.03 -0.89
C PHE A 22 12.08 -15.43 0.35
N ALA A 23 13.32 -15.85 0.66
CA ALA A 23 14.08 -15.30 1.76
C ALA A 23 14.36 -13.79 1.59
N ALA A 24 14.70 -13.35 0.39
CA ALA A 24 14.90 -11.95 0.07
C ALA A 24 13.61 -11.14 0.25
N SER A 25 12.45 -11.68 -0.17
CA SER A 25 11.14 -11.03 0.02
C SER A 25 10.83 -10.81 1.50
N ILE A 26 11.04 -11.83 2.34
CA ILE A 26 10.86 -11.71 3.79
C ILE A 26 11.78 -10.64 4.37
N LEU A 27 13.07 -10.66 3.99
CA LEU A 27 14.02 -9.65 4.45
C LEU A 27 13.60 -8.23 4.04
N PHE A 28 13.14 -8.04 2.81
CA PHE A 28 12.65 -6.73 2.36
C PHE A 28 11.43 -6.26 3.17
N ILE A 29 10.49 -7.15 3.49
CA ILE A 29 9.32 -6.82 4.32
C ILE A 29 9.76 -6.43 5.74
N LEU A 30 10.71 -7.17 6.33
CA LEU A 30 11.21 -6.88 7.67
C LEU A 30 11.98 -5.57 7.76
N PHE A 31 12.81 -5.25 6.75
CA PHE A 31 13.61 -4.02 6.76
C PHE A 31 12.86 -2.77 6.31
N LYS A 32 12.02 -2.86 5.28
CA LYS A 32 11.26 -1.71 4.74
C LYS A 32 9.85 -1.58 5.30
N GLY A 33 9.31 -2.65 5.88
CA GLY A 33 7.91 -2.71 6.26
C GLY A 33 6.96 -2.70 5.06
N LEU A 34 5.66 -2.77 5.35
CA LEU A 34 4.60 -2.69 4.36
C LEU A 34 4.17 -1.23 4.17
N ASN A 35 3.99 -0.83 2.92
CA ASN A 35 3.47 0.50 2.60
C ASN A 35 1.93 0.47 2.55
N TYR A 36 1.32 0.75 3.69
CA TYR A 36 -0.15 0.73 3.82
C TYR A 36 -0.80 1.94 3.13
N GLY A 37 -2.00 1.73 2.61
CA GLY A 37 -2.90 2.80 2.17
C GLY A 37 -3.46 3.62 3.34
N ILE A 38 -4.14 4.72 3.03
CA ILE A 38 -4.80 5.56 4.04
C ILE A 38 -5.92 4.82 4.77
N ASP A 39 -6.52 3.82 4.12
CA ASP A 39 -7.57 2.99 4.72
C ASP A 39 -7.07 2.21 5.95
N PHE A 40 -5.77 1.90 6.00
CA PHE A 40 -5.17 1.10 7.06
C PHE A 40 -4.29 1.89 8.03
N LYS A 41 -3.72 3.03 7.60
CA LYS A 41 -2.92 3.92 8.46
C LYS A 41 -3.68 5.13 8.96
N GLY A 42 -4.77 5.49 8.29
CA GLY A 42 -5.41 6.77 8.44
C GLY A 42 -4.66 7.87 7.68
N GLY A 43 -5.35 8.95 7.40
CA GLY A 43 -4.78 10.09 6.73
C GLY A 43 -5.73 10.73 5.73
N THR A 44 -5.22 11.72 5.03
CA THR A 44 -5.94 12.46 3.99
C THR A 44 -5.32 12.19 2.63
N LEU A 45 -6.13 11.80 1.67
CA LEU A 45 -5.79 11.68 0.26
C LEU A 45 -6.43 12.83 -0.50
N ILE A 46 -5.61 13.56 -1.25
CA ILE A 46 -6.06 14.71 -2.03
C ILE A 46 -5.62 14.50 -3.49
N GLU A 47 -6.60 14.47 -4.38
CA GLU A 47 -6.35 14.54 -5.82
C GLU A 47 -6.53 15.98 -6.26
N LEU A 48 -5.50 16.55 -6.86
CA LEU A 48 -5.56 17.90 -7.41
C LEU A 48 -4.93 17.96 -8.80
N ARG A 49 -5.40 18.94 -9.55
CA ARG A 49 -4.77 19.35 -10.81
C ARG A 49 -4.12 20.72 -10.62
N ALA A 50 -2.85 20.81 -10.94
CA ALA A 50 -2.09 22.03 -10.97
C ALA A 50 -1.21 22.04 -12.24
N ASN A 51 -1.49 22.96 -13.14
CA ASN A 51 -0.69 23.14 -14.35
C ASN A 51 0.57 23.95 -14.01
N ASN A 52 1.68 23.68 -14.69
CA ASN A 52 2.95 24.39 -14.50
C ASN A 52 3.57 24.27 -13.09
N THR A 53 3.29 23.20 -12.37
CA THR A 53 3.85 22.93 -11.04
C THR A 53 4.48 21.54 -11.04
N SER A 54 5.51 21.34 -10.22
CA SER A 54 6.18 20.05 -10.08
C SER A 54 5.84 19.38 -8.73
N ALA A 55 5.93 18.05 -8.67
CA ALA A 55 5.72 17.32 -7.41
C ALA A 55 6.68 17.74 -6.27
N PRO A 56 7.96 18.08 -6.52
CA PRO A 56 8.84 18.63 -5.50
C PRO A 56 8.37 19.98 -4.94
N GLU A 57 7.83 20.88 -5.76
CA GLU A 57 7.33 22.19 -5.32
C GLU A 57 6.12 22.03 -4.41
N ILE A 58 5.15 21.17 -4.80
CA ILE A 58 3.98 20.83 -3.96
C ILE A 58 4.44 20.25 -2.63
N ARG A 59 5.43 19.34 -2.66
CA ARG A 59 5.97 18.74 -1.45
C ARG A 59 6.65 19.75 -0.54
N SER A 60 7.41 20.69 -1.09
CA SER A 60 8.07 21.75 -0.33
C SER A 60 7.06 22.66 0.35
N ALA A 61 6.00 23.08 -0.35
CA ALA A 61 4.91 23.88 0.20
C ALA A 61 4.23 23.18 1.39
N LEU A 62 4.01 21.86 1.30
CA LEU A 62 3.35 21.09 2.34
C LEU A 62 4.27 20.74 3.53
N ASN A 63 5.56 20.52 3.30
CA ASN A 63 6.52 20.22 4.37
C ASN A 63 6.64 21.35 5.40
N ASN A 64 6.47 22.61 4.94
CA ASN A 64 6.49 23.79 5.81
C ASN A 64 5.32 23.81 6.80
N MET A 65 4.29 23.00 6.60
CA MET A 65 3.10 22.95 7.46
C MET A 65 3.22 21.95 8.62
N SER A 66 4.33 21.23 8.77
CA SER A 66 4.55 20.20 9.82
C SER A 66 3.43 19.14 9.89
N LEU A 67 2.88 18.76 8.75
CA LEU A 67 1.73 17.84 8.63
C LEU A 67 2.08 16.36 8.90
N GLY A 68 3.34 16.02 9.10
CA GLY A 68 3.83 14.66 9.18
C GLY A 68 4.44 14.18 7.87
N ASP A 69 4.31 12.88 7.55
CA ASP A 69 4.82 12.36 6.29
C ASP A 69 3.89 12.73 5.13
N VAL A 70 4.45 13.49 4.19
CA VAL A 70 3.73 13.97 2.99
C VAL A 70 4.30 13.28 1.76
N ASN A 71 3.48 12.49 1.11
CA ASN A 71 3.83 11.80 -0.13
C ASN A 71 3.08 12.43 -1.32
N VAL A 72 3.84 12.98 -2.28
CA VAL A 72 3.28 13.57 -3.50
C VAL A 72 3.72 12.74 -4.70
N LYS A 73 2.76 12.28 -5.50
CA LYS A 73 3.00 11.50 -6.72
C LYS A 73 2.24 12.11 -7.89
N LYS A 74 2.81 12.02 -9.09
CA LYS A 74 2.07 12.26 -10.33
C LYS A 74 1.07 11.14 -10.53
N PHE A 75 -0.14 11.48 -10.96
CA PHE A 75 -1.24 10.55 -11.13
C PHE A 75 -2.03 10.88 -12.41
N GLY A 76 -2.27 9.88 -13.25
CA GLY A 76 -3.10 10.07 -14.44
C GLY A 76 -2.45 10.93 -15.53
N GLN A 77 -3.06 12.08 -15.83
CA GLN A 77 -2.63 12.99 -16.89
C GLN A 77 -1.57 13.98 -16.39
N GLU A 78 -0.94 14.68 -17.32
CA GLU A 78 0.00 15.76 -16.98
C GLU A 78 -0.69 16.85 -16.17
N GLY A 79 -0.07 17.26 -15.07
CA GLY A 79 -0.65 18.19 -14.11
C GLY A 79 -1.53 17.58 -13.02
N ASP A 80 -1.82 16.27 -13.05
CA ASP A 80 -2.57 15.61 -12.00
C ASP A 80 -1.62 15.08 -10.91
N TYR A 81 -1.92 15.39 -9.66
CA TYR A 81 -1.14 14.99 -8.48
C TYR A 81 -2.01 14.33 -7.43
N LEU A 82 -1.46 13.28 -6.83
CA LEU A 82 -2.02 12.59 -5.68
C LEU A 82 -1.15 12.92 -4.47
N ILE A 83 -1.76 13.56 -3.48
CA ILE A 83 -1.11 13.92 -2.21
C ILE A 83 -1.67 13.04 -1.12
N LYS A 84 -0.79 12.33 -0.42
CA LYS A 84 -1.13 11.57 0.77
C LYS A 84 -0.49 12.24 1.98
N VAL A 85 -1.29 12.59 2.98
CA VAL A 85 -0.86 13.18 4.25
C VAL A 85 -1.23 12.24 5.37
N GLU A 86 -0.25 11.78 6.17
CA GLU A 86 -0.53 10.99 7.36
C GLU A 86 -1.07 11.87 8.48
N GLN A 87 -2.21 11.49 9.05
CA GLN A 87 -2.84 12.26 10.12
C GLN A 87 -2.24 11.86 11.48
N LYS A 88 -1.55 12.78 12.15
CA LYS A 88 -1.21 12.62 13.57
C LYS A 88 -2.42 12.94 14.45
N GLU A 89 -2.61 12.21 15.54
CA GLU A 89 -3.78 12.29 16.44
C GLU A 89 -4.12 13.72 16.93
N ASN A 90 -3.16 14.62 16.96
CA ASN A 90 -3.34 15.98 17.49
C ASN A 90 -3.97 16.96 16.49
N ASN A 91 -4.22 16.59 15.24
CA ASN A 91 -4.72 17.50 14.20
C ASN A 91 -6.13 17.13 13.72
N LYS A 92 -7.05 16.95 14.64
CA LYS A 92 -8.43 16.47 14.32
C LYS A 92 -9.32 17.47 13.54
N ASN A 93 -8.98 18.75 13.48
CA ASN A 93 -9.88 19.75 12.91
C ASN A 93 -9.24 20.56 11.78
N ASN A 94 -9.80 20.41 10.58
CA ASN A 94 -9.60 21.32 9.42
C ASN A 94 -8.20 21.37 8.78
N ILE A 95 -7.53 20.21 8.60
CA ILE A 95 -6.29 20.15 7.80
C ILE A 95 -6.59 20.51 6.34
N ILE A 96 -7.71 20.08 5.78
CA ILE A 96 -8.07 20.26 4.38
C ILE A 96 -8.14 21.72 3.96
N PRO A 97 -8.88 22.63 4.67
CA PRO A 97 -8.87 24.04 4.34
C PRO A 97 -7.49 24.70 4.42
N LYS A 98 -6.69 24.31 5.44
CA LYS A 98 -5.32 24.82 5.60
C LYS A 98 -4.41 24.40 4.44
N ILE A 99 -4.50 23.15 4.02
CA ILE A 99 -3.75 22.63 2.85
C ILE A 99 -4.18 23.39 1.58
N LYS A 100 -5.49 23.57 1.38
CA LYS A 100 -6.01 24.31 0.23
C LYS A 100 -5.47 25.74 0.19
N GLN A 101 -5.56 26.44 1.30
CA GLN A 101 -5.09 27.82 1.41
C GLN A 101 -3.58 27.90 1.20
N ASN A 102 -2.79 27.07 1.89
CA ASN A 102 -1.33 27.08 1.76
C ASN A 102 -0.85 26.78 0.33
N LEU A 103 -1.47 25.81 -0.33
CA LEU A 103 -1.14 25.50 -1.71
C LEU A 103 -1.52 26.65 -2.66
N SER A 104 -2.67 27.31 -2.45
CA SER A 104 -3.09 28.45 -3.26
C SER A 104 -2.19 29.67 -3.05
N ASP A 105 -1.69 29.88 -1.83
CA ASP A 105 -0.85 31.04 -1.48
C ASP A 105 0.60 30.85 -1.95
N ASN A 106 1.12 29.61 -1.92
CA ASN A 106 2.53 29.33 -2.22
C ASN A 106 2.78 28.92 -3.70
N LEU A 107 1.77 28.40 -4.37
CA LEU A 107 1.88 27.99 -5.76
C LEU A 107 1.16 29.05 -6.62
N ASN A 108 1.92 29.80 -7.42
CA ASN A 108 1.38 30.81 -8.36
C ASN A 108 0.60 30.20 -9.53
N THR A 109 -0.24 29.19 -9.25
CA THR A 109 -0.93 28.39 -10.25
C THR A 109 -2.37 28.12 -9.79
N GLU A 110 -3.28 28.09 -10.73
CA GLU A 110 -4.66 27.67 -10.44
C GLU A 110 -4.70 26.19 -10.07
N ILE A 111 -5.17 25.90 -8.84
CA ILE A 111 -5.23 24.56 -8.29
C ILE A 111 -6.68 24.08 -8.26
N ASN A 112 -6.97 23.02 -8.97
CA ASN A 112 -8.28 22.41 -8.98
C ASN A 112 -8.27 21.13 -8.12
N PHE A 113 -8.96 21.16 -7.00
CA PHE A 113 -9.13 20.00 -6.10
C PHE A 113 -10.25 19.13 -6.62
N ARG A 114 -9.92 17.90 -7.06
CA ARG A 114 -10.87 16.96 -7.66
C ARG A 114 -11.54 16.06 -6.64
N ARG A 115 -10.72 15.50 -5.74
CA ARG A 115 -11.16 14.52 -4.75
C ARG A 115 -10.40 14.73 -3.45
N VAL A 116 -11.11 14.68 -2.35
CA VAL A 116 -10.53 14.74 -1.01
C VAL A 116 -11.16 13.64 -0.17
N GLU A 117 -10.35 12.69 0.25
CA GLU A 117 -10.74 11.60 1.14
C GLU A 117 -9.99 11.74 2.46
N ASN A 118 -10.71 11.56 3.56
CA ASN A 118 -10.13 11.58 4.89
C ASN A 118 -10.59 10.36 5.67
N VAL A 119 -9.65 9.56 6.12
CA VAL A 119 -9.90 8.36 6.93
C VAL A 119 -9.29 8.55 8.30
N GLY A 120 -10.13 8.56 9.32
CA GLY A 120 -9.67 8.71 10.70
C GLY A 120 -8.87 7.50 11.19
N PRO A 121 -7.88 7.68 12.10
CA PRO A 121 -7.01 6.60 12.57
C PRO A 121 -7.78 5.45 13.23
N LYS A 122 -8.87 5.76 13.93
CA LYS A 122 -9.71 4.74 14.58
C LYS A 122 -10.40 3.83 13.55
N VAL A 123 -10.98 4.42 12.50
CA VAL A 123 -11.63 3.67 11.42
C VAL A 123 -10.61 2.79 10.69
N SER A 124 -9.44 3.34 10.42
CA SER A 124 -8.35 2.60 9.77
C SER A 124 -7.85 1.41 10.59
N SER A 125 -7.71 1.56 11.90
CA SER A 125 -7.32 0.46 12.78
C SER A 125 -8.37 -0.64 12.86
N GLU A 126 -9.65 -0.26 12.90
CA GLU A 126 -10.78 -1.21 12.88
C GLU A 126 -10.85 -1.97 11.55
N LEU A 127 -10.62 -1.29 10.42
CA LEU A 127 -10.56 -1.91 9.09
C LEU A 127 -9.39 -2.90 8.98
N LEU A 128 -8.21 -2.52 9.45
CA LEU A 128 -7.04 -3.41 9.45
C LEU A 128 -7.29 -4.65 10.30
N GLN A 129 -7.78 -4.48 11.51
CA GLN A 129 -8.08 -5.59 12.42
C GLN A 129 -9.14 -6.52 11.84
N SER A 130 -10.24 -5.97 11.33
CA SER A 130 -11.33 -6.74 10.71
C SER A 130 -10.85 -7.47 9.46
N GLY A 131 -10.01 -6.83 8.65
CA GLY A 131 -9.40 -7.44 7.46
C GLY A 131 -8.50 -8.63 7.81
N ILE A 132 -7.63 -8.50 8.82
CA ILE A 132 -6.77 -9.60 9.27
C ILE A 132 -7.61 -10.75 9.82
N ILE A 133 -8.63 -10.46 10.63
CA ILE A 133 -9.53 -11.50 11.18
C ILE A 133 -10.28 -12.20 10.06
N ALA A 134 -10.83 -11.47 9.09
CA ALA A 134 -11.58 -12.04 7.97
C ALA A 134 -10.71 -12.97 7.11
N ILE A 135 -9.50 -12.54 6.77
CA ILE A 135 -8.54 -13.35 6.00
C ILE A 135 -8.15 -14.60 6.81
N SER A 136 -7.81 -14.46 8.08
CA SER A 136 -7.42 -15.58 8.93
C SER A 136 -8.55 -16.59 9.08
N LEU A 137 -9.79 -16.14 9.29
CA LEU A 137 -10.95 -16.99 9.40
C LEU A 137 -11.26 -17.70 8.08
N SER A 138 -11.15 -17.00 6.96
CA SER A 138 -11.34 -17.60 5.62
C SER A 138 -10.31 -18.68 5.33
N LEU A 139 -9.04 -18.44 5.64
CA LEU A 139 -7.97 -19.44 5.49
C LEU A 139 -8.22 -20.65 6.41
N ALA A 140 -8.56 -20.40 7.67
CA ALA A 140 -8.85 -21.48 8.62
C ALA A 140 -10.04 -22.35 8.14
N ALA A 141 -11.11 -21.73 7.65
CA ALA A 141 -12.26 -22.43 7.11
C ALA A 141 -11.90 -23.27 5.87
N MET A 142 -11.07 -22.72 4.96
CA MET A 142 -10.58 -23.44 3.79
C MET A 142 -9.72 -24.65 4.20
N LEU A 143 -8.80 -24.47 5.14
CA LEU A 143 -7.94 -25.56 5.63
C LEU A 143 -8.74 -26.65 6.34
N PHE A 144 -9.73 -26.25 7.12
CA PHE A 144 -10.65 -27.17 7.79
C PHE A 144 -11.46 -27.98 6.79
N TYR A 145 -11.97 -27.32 5.72
CA TYR A 145 -12.67 -28.02 4.64
C TYR A 145 -11.76 -29.03 3.92
N ILE A 146 -10.52 -28.64 3.57
CA ILE A 146 -9.56 -29.53 2.92
C ILE A 146 -9.23 -30.73 3.83
N TRP A 147 -9.07 -30.49 5.13
CA TRP A 147 -8.79 -31.54 6.11
C TRP A 147 -9.91 -32.56 6.21
N ILE A 148 -11.16 -32.14 6.24
CA ILE A 148 -12.32 -33.08 6.31
C ILE A 148 -12.51 -33.81 4.98
N ARG A 149 -12.32 -33.13 3.86
CA ARG A 149 -12.61 -33.68 2.52
C ARG A 149 -11.50 -34.56 1.97
N PHE A 150 -10.26 -34.24 2.35
CA PHE A 150 -9.05 -34.93 1.93
C PHE A 150 -8.22 -35.33 3.15
N GLU A 151 -7.03 -35.89 2.94
CA GLU A 151 -6.10 -36.20 4.01
C GLU A 151 -5.43 -34.92 4.55
N TRP A 152 -5.07 -34.91 5.86
CA TRP A 152 -4.47 -33.76 6.55
C TRP A 152 -3.18 -33.23 5.89
N GLN A 153 -2.45 -34.10 5.20
CA GLN A 153 -1.22 -33.76 4.48
C GLN A 153 -1.47 -32.72 3.37
N PHE A 154 -2.66 -32.76 2.72
CA PHE A 154 -3.02 -31.79 1.69
C PHE A 154 -3.32 -30.40 2.27
N SER A 155 -3.79 -30.31 3.50
CA SER A 155 -3.99 -29.03 4.19
C SER A 155 -2.65 -28.34 4.43
N ILE A 156 -1.62 -29.06 4.85
CA ILE A 156 -0.26 -28.50 5.02
C ILE A 156 0.31 -28.07 3.67
N GLY A 157 0.16 -28.92 2.62
CA GLY A 157 0.59 -28.57 1.27
C GLY A 157 -0.07 -27.29 0.74
N SER A 158 -1.36 -27.09 1.04
CA SER A 158 -2.10 -25.90 0.65
C SER A 158 -1.59 -24.63 1.33
N ILE A 159 -1.20 -24.70 2.61
CA ILE A 159 -0.58 -23.57 3.33
C ILE A 159 0.74 -23.22 2.68
N ILE A 160 1.60 -24.22 2.43
CA ILE A 160 2.93 -23.99 1.82
C ILE A 160 2.80 -23.41 0.40
N ALA A 161 1.77 -23.80 -0.35
CA ALA A 161 1.54 -23.29 -1.70
C ALA A 161 0.97 -21.86 -1.72
N LEU A 162 0.35 -21.40 -0.62
CA LEU A 162 -0.23 -20.06 -0.51
C LEU A 162 0.81 -19.00 -0.16
N PHE A 163 1.87 -19.40 0.55
CA PHE A 163 2.99 -18.54 0.95
C PHE A 163 4.18 -18.66 -0.02
#